data_e4f3109106399774126cc31cd5385dcc
#
_entry.id   e4f3109106399774126cc31cd5385dcc
#
_cell.length_a   1.000
_cell.length_b   1.000
_cell.length_c   1.000
_cell.angle_alpha   90.00
_cell.angle_beta   90.00
_cell.angle_gamma   90.00
#
_symmetry.space_group_name_H-M   'P 1'
#
loop_
_entity.id
_entity.type
_entity.pdbx_description
1 polymer ?
#
loop_
_entity_poly.entity_id
_entity_poly.type
_entity_poly.pdbx_seq_one_letter_code
_entity_poly.pdbx_strand_id
1 'polypeptide(L)'
;MNIGKEFAIAAKDYKICENRYKELLLMTTYQQLSEIYFDEDNWSMEKDFPSLSLLRKHKGAFLPYGLVVDSTEKFENNFRIAFFGNSESEISYSDYAVGNVIVRHQSKVKIKASGNAKVFVNLIDEARVEIEATENAEVIIYNYGQQTNYSNKGNVIVKRTSWER
;
A
#
# COMPACT_ATOMS: atom_id res chain seq x y z
N MET A 1 -9.39 3.06 24.78
CA MET A 1 -10.36 2.93 23.67
C MET A 1 -9.91 1.77 22.80
N ASN A 2 -10.85 0.94 22.38
CA ASN A 2 -10.55 -0.16 21.45
C ASN A 2 -10.07 0.43 20.11
N ILE A 3 -9.09 -0.21 19.48
CA ILE A 3 -8.45 0.29 18.23
C ILE A 3 -9.47 0.47 17.09
N GLY A 4 -10.38 -0.44 16.91
CA GLY A 4 -11.43 -0.34 15.89
C GLY A 4 -12.33 0.87 16.08
N LYS A 5 -12.67 1.19 17.34
CA LYS A 5 -13.44 2.40 17.65
C LYS A 5 -12.70 3.68 17.32
N GLU A 6 -11.39 3.74 17.55
CA GLU A 6 -10.55 4.88 17.16
C GLU A 6 -10.58 5.09 15.65
N PHE A 7 -10.39 4.02 14.88
CA PHE A 7 -10.42 4.07 13.41
C PHE A 7 -11.82 4.37 12.86
N ALA A 8 -12.87 3.82 13.46
CA ALA A 8 -14.25 4.10 13.07
C ALA A 8 -14.61 5.59 13.25
N ILE A 9 -14.20 6.19 14.38
CA ILE A 9 -14.41 7.62 14.63
C ILE A 9 -13.68 8.47 13.59
N ALA A 10 -12.42 8.16 13.32
CA ALA A 10 -11.64 8.86 12.30
C ALA A 10 -12.24 8.72 10.90
N ALA A 11 -12.79 7.56 10.57
CA ALA A 11 -13.39 7.30 9.25
C ALA A 11 -14.66 8.10 8.96
N LYS A 12 -15.34 8.61 9.98
CA LYS A 12 -16.53 9.46 9.78
C LYS A 12 -16.25 10.71 8.96
N ASP A 13 -15.11 11.33 9.16
CA ASP A 13 -14.71 12.55 8.44
C ASP A 13 -14.51 12.28 6.94
N TYR A 14 -14.30 11.02 6.56
CA TYR A 14 -14.11 10.56 5.19
C TYR A 14 -15.38 9.99 4.55
N LYS A 15 -16.54 10.19 5.18
CA LYS A 15 -17.85 9.74 4.69
C LYS A 15 -17.91 8.23 4.45
N ILE A 16 -17.37 7.46 5.38
CA ILE A 16 -17.47 6.01 5.33
C ILE A 16 -18.94 5.56 5.36
N CYS A 17 -19.30 4.51 4.63
CA CYS A 17 -20.64 3.97 4.68
C CYS A 17 -20.95 3.34 6.04
N GLU A 18 -22.24 3.29 6.39
CA GLU A 18 -22.69 2.84 7.71
C GLU A 18 -22.26 1.40 8.02
N ASN A 19 -22.31 0.52 7.03
CA ASN A 19 -21.93 -0.89 7.22
C ASN A 19 -20.44 -1.02 7.57
N ARG A 20 -19.56 -0.33 6.84
CA ARG A 20 -18.12 -0.33 7.12
C ARG A 20 -17.79 0.35 8.45
N TYR A 21 -18.52 1.40 8.80
CA TYR A 21 -18.38 2.02 10.12
C TYR A 21 -18.68 1.03 11.24
N LYS A 22 -19.81 0.27 11.14
CA LYS A 22 -20.18 -0.75 12.13
C LYS A 22 -19.15 -1.88 12.18
N GLU A 23 -18.62 -2.29 11.05
CA GLU A 23 -17.57 -3.31 10.96
C GLU A 23 -16.30 -2.86 11.66
N LEU A 24 -15.82 -1.62 11.42
CA LEU A 24 -14.68 -1.05 12.12
C LEU A 24 -14.87 -1.03 13.65
N LEU A 25 -16.06 -0.71 14.14
CA LEU A 25 -16.36 -0.70 15.57
C LEU A 25 -16.15 -2.07 16.25
N LEU A 26 -16.29 -3.16 15.51
CA LEU A 26 -16.14 -4.53 16.00
C LEU A 26 -14.68 -5.02 15.94
N MET A 27 -13.80 -4.32 15.23
CA MET A 27 -12.40 -4.73 15.08
C MET A 27 -11.61 -4.49 16.36
N THR A 28 -10.80 -5.47 16.72
CA THR A 28 -10.00 -5.44 17.96
C THR A 28 -8.50 -5.60 17.71
N THR A 29 -8.11 -5.97 16.48
CA THR A 29 -6.71 -6.25 16.13
C THR A 29 -6.23 -5.40 14.97
N TYR A 30 -4.93 -5.14 14.94
CA TYR A 30 -4.27 -4.46 13.81
C TYR A 30 -4.31 -5.30 12.53
N GLN A 31 -4.33 -6.61 12.64
CA GLN A 31 -4.50 -7.51 11.50
C GLN A 31 -5.83 -7.24 10.80
N GLN A 32 -6.94 -7.24 11.53
CA GLN A 32 -8.26 -6.95 10.97
C GLN A 32 -8.34 -5.58 10.28
N LEU A 33 -7.73 -4.56 10.90
CA LEU A 33 -7.67 -3.21 10.30
C LEU A 33 -6.82 -3.17 9.03
N SER A 34 -5.74 -3.93 8.97
CA SER A 34 -4.92 -4.05 7.75
C SER A 34 -5.66 -4.80 6.65
N GLU A 35 -6.35 -5.86 6.97
CA GLU A 35 -7.17 -6.63 6.02
C GLU A 35 -8.24 -5.74 5.38
N ILE A 36 -9.00 -4.99 6.18
CA ILE A 36 -10.03 -4.09 5.64
C ILE A 36 -9.43 -2.97 4.80
N TYR A 37 -8.24 -2.47 5.14
CA TYR A 37 -7.54 -1.49 4.33
C TYR A 37 -7.30 -2.01 2.90
N PHE A 38 -6.81 -3.23 2.78
CA PHE A 38 -6.54 -3.85 1.47
C PHE A 38 -7.80 -4.31 0.75
N ASP A 39 -8.82 -4.74 1.46
CA ASP A 39 -10.10 -5.17 0.86
C ASP A 39 -10.88 -3.99 0.29
N GLU A 40 -10.71 -2.80 0.87
CA GLU A 40 -11.32 -1.53 0.44
C GLU A 40 -10.28 -0.58 -0.17
N ASP A 41 -9.27 -1.11 -0.84
CA ASP A 41 -8.09 -0.37 -1.28
C ASP A 41 -8.42 0.85 -2.16
N ASN A 42 -9.39 0.75 -3.06
CA ASN A 42 -9.82 1.88 -3.88
C ASN A 42 -10.29 3.07 -3.04
N TRP A 43 -11.15 2.82 -2.05
CA TRP A 43 -11.65 3.87 -1.16
C TRP A 43 -10.53 4.39 -0.24
N SER A 44 -9.75 3.49 0.33
CA SER A 44 -8.64 3.81 1.21
C SER A 44 -7.58 4.66 0.51
N MET A 45 -7.23 4.31 -0.72
CA MET A 45 -6.29 5.07 -1.54
C MET A 45 -6.85 6.45 -1.93
N GLU A 46 -8.08 6.50 -2.44
CA GLU A 46 -8.73 7.76 -2.86
C GLU A 46 -8.86 8.75 -1.71
N LYS A 47 -9.27 8.28 -0.54
CA LYS A 47 -9.55 9.13 0.62
C LYS A 47 -8.32 9.38 1.51
N ASP A 48 -7.20 8.75 1.23
CA ASP A 48 -6.02 8.76 2.12
C ASP A 48 -6.39 8.35 3.56
N PHE A 49 -7.18 7.29 3.67
CA PHE A 49 -7.58 6.75 4.96
C PHE A 49 -6.98 5.35 5.18
N PRO A 50 -6.42 5.06 6.35
CA PRO A 50 -6.25 5.92 7.52
C PRO A 50 -5.25 7.07 7.27
N SER A 51 -5.47 8.23 7.91
CA SER A 51 -4.55 9.37 7.76
C SER A 51 -3.13 9.01 8.21
N LEU A 52 -2.14 9.68 7.63
CA LEU A 52 -0.73 9.43 7.98
C LEU A 52 -0.45 9.66 9.48
N SER A 53 -1.11 10.63 10.10
CA SER A 53 -0.96 10.89 11.54
C SER A 53 -1.49 9.72 12.39
N LEU A 54 -2.62 9.14 12.00
CA LEU A 54 -3.20 7.98 12.67
C LEU A 54 -2.32 6.74 12.49
N LEU A 55 -1.81 6.51 11.29
CA LEU A 55 -0.87 5.42 11.01
C LEU A 55 0.43 5.56 11.81
N ARG A 56 1.00 6.77 11.90
CA ARG A 56 2.21 7.04 12.68
C ARG A 56 2.07 6.73 14.16
N LYS A 57 0.89 7.01 14.73
CA LYS A 57 0.57 6.70 16.12
C LYS A 57 0.69 5.19 16.40
N HIS A 58 0.43 4.35 15.42
CA HIS A 58 0.36 2.90 15.56
C HIS A 58 1.37 2.13 14.67
N LYS A 59 2.33 2.80 14.08
CA LYS A 59 3.16 2.24 12.99
C LYS A 59 3.80 0.90 13.28
N GLY A 60 4.36 0.69 14.47
CA GLY A 60 5.01 -0.56 14.85
C GLY A 60 4.04 -1.74 14.96
N ALA A 61 2.80 -1.47 15.34
CA ALA A 61 1.77 -2.50 15.45
C ALA A 61 1.21 -2.94 14.09
N PHE A 62 1.23 -2.07 13.08
CA PHE A 62 0.80 -2.37 11.73
C PHE A 62 1.85 -3.09 10.88
N LEU A 63 3.12 -2.91 11.19
CA LEU A 63 4.23 -3.42 10.40
C LEU A 63 4.14 -4.93 10.07
N PRO A 64 3.79 -5.82 11.01
CA PRO A 64 3.66 -7.26 10.73
C PRO A 64 2.54 -7.59 9.74
N TYR A 65 1.60 -6.67 9.53
CA TYR A 65 0.42 -6.88 8.70
C TYR A 65 0.47 -6.10 7.38
N GLY A 66 1.65 -5.60 7.01
CA GLY A 66 1.89 -5.02 5.70
C GLY A 66 1.55 -3.54 5.56
N LEU A 67 1.18 -2.81 6.62
CA LEU A 67 1.12 -1.34 6.59
C LEU A 67 2.43 -0.78 7.15
N VAL A 68 3.27 -0.28 6.26
CA VAL A 68 4.66 0.13 6.55
C VAL A 68 4.75 1.65 6.57
N VAL A 69 5.12 2.22 7.71
CA VAL A 69 5.11 3.67 7.92
C VAL A 69 6.48 4.17 8.33
N ASP A 70 7.04 5.11 7.57
CA ASP A 70 8.35 5.73 7.84
C ASP A 70 9.44 4.68 8.17
N SER A 71 9.53 3.61 7.37
CA SER A 71 10.41 2.47 7.60
C SER A 71 11.51 2.37 6.54
N THR A 72 12.63 1.77 6.91
CA THR A 72 13.74 1.42 6.02
C THR A 72 13.95 -0.09 5.91
N GLU A 73 12.99 -0.89 6.38
CA GLU A 73 13.09 -2.34 6.37
C GLU A 73 12.97 -2.95 4.97
N LYS A 74 13.50 -4.16 4.84
CA LYS A 74 13.40 -4.97 3.62
C LYS A 74 12.34 -6.03 3.77
N PHE A 75 11.66 -6.33 2.66
CA PHE A 75 10.54 -7.27 2.60
C PHE A 75 10.74 -8.27 1.47
N GLU A 76 10.08 -9.43 1.58
CA GLU A 76 10.16 -10.48 0.58
C GLU A 76 8.82 -11.19 0.41
N ASN A 77 8.37 -11.29 -0.84
CA ASN A 77 7.17 -12.05 -1.25
C ASN A 77 5.86 -11.70 -0.51
N ASN A 78 5.73 -10.49 0.04
CA ASN A 78 4.50 -10.05 0.65
C ASN A 78 3.39 -9.96 -0.40
N PHE A 79 2.30 -10.69 -0.19
CA PHE A 79 1.15 -10.65 -1.11
C PHE A 79 0.49 -9.26 -1.15
N ARG A 80 0.30 -8.63 0.00
CA ARG A 80 -0.22 -7.26 0.13
C ARG A 80 0.67 -6.44 1.06
N ILE A 81 1.11 -5.28 0.59
CA ILE A 81 1.94 -4.37 1.36
C ILE A 81 1.72 -2.92 0.91
N ALA A 82 1.68 -2.00 1.84
CA ALA A 82 1.53 -0.57 1.56
C ALA A 82 2.58 0.25 2.32
N PHE A 83 3.21 1.19 1.61
CA PHE A 83 4.26 2.06 2.14
C PHE A 83 3.74 3.49 2.26
N PHE A 84 3.88 4.05 3.46
CA PHE A 84 3.36 5.36 3.84
C PHE A 84 4.45 6.29 4.36
N GLY A 85 4.16 7.58 4.31
CA GLY A 85 5.00 8.62 4.87
C GLY A 85 6.31 8.79 4.11
N ASN A 86 7.43 8.69 4.81
CA ASN A 86 8.78 8.79 4.25
C ASN A 86 9.50 7.43 4.27
N SER A 87 8.79 6.35 3.96
CA SER A 87 9.42 5.03 3.88
C SER A 87 10.47 4.98 2.77
N GLU A 88 11.64 4.42 3.07
CA GLU A 88 12.71 4.13 2.10
C GLU A 88 13.05 2.65 2.19
N SER A 89 12.29 1.82 1.48
CA SER A 89 12.29 0.38 1.64
C SER A 89 12.63 -0.36 0.34
N GLU A 90 12.96 -1.64 0.47
CA GLU A 90 13.15 -2.56 -0.65
C GLU A 90 12.24 -3.77 -0.46
N ILE A 91 11.61 -4.22 -1.54
CA ILE A 91 10.86 -5.46 -1.57
C ILE A 91 11.24 -6.30 -2.79
N SER A 92 11.43 -7.60 -2.57
CA SER A 92 11.73 -8.56 -3.64
C SER A 92 10.63 -9.60 -3.77
N TYR A 93 10.38 -10.01 -5.01
CA TYR A 93 9.48 -11.09 -5.39
C TYR A 93 10.21 -12.09 -6.27
N SER A 94 10.02 -13.36 -6.02
CA SER A 94 10.69 -14.44 -6.75
C SER A 94 9.74 -15.60 -7.05
N ASP A 95 10.19 -16.53 -7.87
CA ASP A 95 9.47 -17.74 -8.24
C ASP A 95 8.10 -17.40 -8.88
N TYR A 96 7.01 -17.84 -8.30
CA TYR A 96 5.64 -17.56 -8.72
C TYR A 96 4.92 -16.59 -7.79
N ALA A 97 5.66 -15.79 -7.04
CA ALA A 97 5.07 -14.84 -6.11
C ALA A 97 4.18 -13.82 -6.82
N VAL A 98 3.09 -13.46 -6.17
CA VAL A 98 2.21 -12.38 -6.59
C VAL A 98 2.23 -11.30 -5.51
N GLY A 99 2.41 -10.05 -5.93
CA GLY A 99 2.42 -8.92 -5.02
C GLY A 99 1.45 -7.83 -5.43
N ASN A 100 0.76 -7.27 -4.43
CA ASN A 100 0.01 -6.02 -4.55
C ASN A 100 0.67 -4.99 -3.64
N VAL A 101 1.28 -3.99 -4.24
CA VAL A 101 2.09 -2.99 -3.56
C VAL A 101 1.43 -1.62 -3.72
N ILE A 102 1.24 -0.92 -2.62
CA ILE A 102 0.79 0.47 -2.63
C ILE A 102 1.95 1.34 -2.14
N VAL A 103 2.31 2.36 -2.90
CA VAL A 103 3.38 3.30 -2.53
C VAL A 103 2.80 4.70 -2.61
N ARG A 104 2.76 5.38 -1.47
CA ARG A 104 2.14 6.70 -1.40
C ARG A 104 2.90 7.69 -0.52
N HIS A 105 2.37 8.91 -0.44
CA HIS A 105 3.00 10.06 0.20
C HIS A 105 4.37 10.35 -0.43
N GLN A 106 5.44 10.40 0.36
CA GLN A 106 6.81 10.64 -0.11
C GLN A 106 7.69 9.40 -0.02
N SER A 107 7.06 8.23 0.01
CA SER A 107 7.78 6.96 0.10
C SER A 107 8.58 6.67 -1.17
N LYS A 108 9.74 6.04 -0.98
CA LYS A 108 10.65 5.58 -2.03
C LYS A 108 10.85 4.09 -1.86
N VAL A 109 10.46 3.30 -2.84
CA VAL A 109 10.53 1.85 -2.75
C VAL A 109 11.24 1.27 -3.96
N LYS A 110 12.24 0.43 -3.67
CA LYS A 110 12.91 -0.38 -4.68
C LYS A 110 12.20 -1.73 -4.75
N ILE A 111 11.75 -2.11 -5.94
CA ILE A 111 11.04 -3.36 -6.20
C ILE A 111 11.85 -4.21 -7.15
N LYS A 112 12.23 -5.40 -6.72
CA LYS A 112 12.91 -6.40 -7.55
C LYS A 112 11.98 -7.59 -7.76
N ALA A 113 11.72 -7.94 -9.01
CA ALA A 113 10.92 -9.11 -9.37
C ALA A 113 11.73 -10.04 -10.26
N SER A 114 11.72 -11.33 -9.97
CA SER A 114 12.45 -12.37 -10.71
C SER A 114 11.62 -13.64 -10.88
N GLY A 115 12.14 -14.61 -11.63
CA GLY A 115 11.42 -15.85 -11.91
C GLY A 115 10.17 -15.60 -12.73
N ASN A 116 9.04 -16.08 -12.27
CA ASN A 116 7.73 -15.86 -12.86
C ASN A 116 6.83 -14.97 -11.98
N ALA A 117 7.42 -14.13 -11.15
CA ALA A 117 6.69 -13.24 -10.26
C ALA A 117 5.83 -12.24 -11.01
N LYS A 118 4.68 -11.90 -10.43
CA LYS A 118 3.77 -10.89 -10.97
C LYS A 118 3.43 -9.87 -9.90
N VAL A 119 3.77 -8.61 -10.16
CA VAL A 119 3.63 -7.54 -9.16
C VAL A 119 2.76 -6.41 -9.71
N PHE A 120 1.78 -6.01 -8.93
CA PHE A 120 0.91 -4.87 -9.21
C PHE A 120 1.28 -3.75 -8.24
N VAL A 121 1.57 -2.57 -8.77
CA VAL A 121 2.02 -1.42 -7.99
C VAL A 121 1.03 -0.26 -8.18
N ASN A 122 0.43 0.20 -7.09
CA ASN A 122 -0.34 1.44 -7.07
C ASN A 122 0.57 2.57 -6.60
N LEU A 123 0.84 3.51 -7.48
CA LEU A 123 1.76 4.63 -7.24
C LEU A 123 0.97 5.93 -7.12
N ILE A 124 1.04 6.58 -5.95
CA ILE A 124 0.14 7.66 -5.55
C ILE A 124 0.94 8.84 -4.97
N ASP A 125 0.34 10.02 -4.97
CA ASP A 125 0.91 11.25 -4.39
C ASP A 125 2.26 11.64 -5.01
N GLU A 126 3.30 11.81 -4.21
CA GLU A 126 4.67 12.13 -4.63
C GLU A 126 5.61 10.92 -4.50
N ALA A 127 5.04 9.71 -4.42
CA ALA A 127 5.79 8.49 -4.22
C ALA A 127 6.71 8.17 -5.41
N ARG A 128 7.78 7.44 -5.11
CA ARG A 128 8.79 7.03 -6.09
C ARG A 128 9.05 5.54 -6.02
N VAL A 129 9.19 4.92 -7.17
CA VAL A 129 9.59 3.51 -7.25
C VAL A 129 10.75 3.35 -8.24
N GLU A 130 11.67 2.46 -7.88
CA GLU A 130 12.70 1.94 -8.76
C GLU A 130 12.42 0.45 -8.96
N ILE A 131 12.17 0.03 -10.20
CA ILE A 131 11.73 -1.33 -10.50
C ILE A 131 12.73 -2.03 -11.40
N GLU A 132 13.11 -3.24 -11.00
CA GLU A 132 13.89 -4.16 -11.80
C GLU A 132 13.14 -5.50 -11.90
N ALA A 133 12.68 -5.82 -13.12
CA ALA A 133 12.06 -7.10 -13.44
C ALA A 133 13.01 -7.92 -14.34
N THR A 134 13.34 -9.13 -13.89
CA THR A 134 14.24 -10.05 -14.59
C THR A 134 13.55 -11.36 -14.92
N GLU A 135 14.13 -12.15 -15.81
CA GLU A 135 13.58 -13.43 -16.25
C GLU A 135 12.17 -13.24 -16.86
N ASN A 136 11.18 -13.98 -16.38
CA ASN A 136 9.80 -13.90 -16.85
C ASN A 136 8.91 -13.03 -15.95
N ALA A 137 9.50 -12.34 -14.97
CA ALA A 137 8.73 -11.48 -14.05
C ALA A 137 8.09 -10.30 -14.78
N GLU A 138 6.90 -9.94 -14.36
CA GLU A 138 6.12 -8.83 -14.89
C GLU A 138 5.71 -7.89 -13.76
N VAL A 139 5.89 -6.60 -13.97
CA VAL A 139 5.41 -5.56 -13.04
C VAL A 139 4.48 -4.61 -13.77
N ILE A 140 3.31 -4.36 -13.20
CA ILE A 140 2.33 -3.41 -13.72
C ILE A 140 2.19 -2.27 -12.72
N ILE A 141 2.47 -1.04 -13.17
CA ILE A 141 2.31 0.17 -12.37
C ILE A 141 0.99 0.83 -12.76
N TYR A 142 0.11 1.03 -11.78
CA TYR A 142 -1.04 1.91 -11.87
C TYR A 142 -0.65 3.26 -11.27
N ASN A 143 -0.42 4.24 -12.15
CA ASN A 143 0.03 5.57 -11.73
C ASN A 143 -1.16 6.51 -11.57
N TYR A 144 -1.49 6.84 -10.32
CA TYR A 144 -2.56 7.76 -9.94
C TYR A 144 -2.08 9.20 -9.74
N GLY A 145 -0.78 9.41 -9.55
CA GLY A 145 -0.21 10.70 -9.20
C GLY A 145 0.29 11.48 -10.43
N GLN A 146 0.29 12.81 -10.32
CA GLN A 146 0.94 13.68 -11.28
C GLN A 146 2.40 14.00 -10.91
N GLN A 147 2.75 13.83 -9.63
CA GLN A 147 4.09 14.08 -9.08
C GLN A 147 4.84 12.80 -8.70
N THR A 148 4.29 11.66 -9.07
CA THR A 148 4.95 10.37 -8.91
C THR A 148 6.17 10.26 -9.82
N ASN A 149 7.14 9.45 -9.42
CA ASN A 149 8.32 9.16 -10.21
C ASN A 149 8.61 7.67 -10.23
N TYR A 150 9.02 7.16 -11.37
CA TYR A 150 9.42 5.77 -11.51
C TYR A 150 10.59 5.61 -12.46
N SER A 151 11.47 4.66 -12.17
CA SER A 151 12.49 4.17 -13.08
C SER A 151 12.34 2.66 -13.23
N ASN A 152 12.43 2.18 -14.48
CA ASN A 152 12.09 0.81 -14.81
C ASN A 152 13.22 0.12 -15.57
N LYS A 153 13.43 -1.15 -15.25
CA LYS A 153 14.27 -2.06 -16.03
C LYS A 153 13.56 -3.41 -16.15
N GLY A 154 13.48 -3.92 -17.38
CA GLY A 154 12.82 -5.20 -17.66
C GLY A 154 11.37 -5.05 -18.08
N ASN A 155 10.56 -6.09 -17.86
CA ASN A 155 9.15 -6.14 -18.28
C ASN A 155 8.26 -5.37 -17.30
N VAL A 156 8.13 -4.08 -17.54
CA VAL A 156 7.31 -3.17 -16.71
C VAL A 156 6.32 -2.44 -17.60
N ILE A 157 5.05 -2.52 -17.24
CA ILE A 157 3.95 -1.82 -17.91
C ILE A 157 3.45 -0.71 -17.01
N VAL A 158 3.35 0.52 -17.52
CA VAL A 158 2.81 1.67 -16.78
C VAL A 158 1.46 2.04 -17.34
N LYS A 159 0.44 2.06 -16.48
CA LYS A 159 -0.91 2.49 -16.80
C LYS A 159 -1.23 3.77 -16.01
N ARG A 160 -1.54 4.85 -16.71
CA ARG A 160 -2.10 6.03 -16.07
C ARG A 160 -3.55 5.77 -15.69
N THR A 161 -3.92 6.14 -14.49
CA THR A 161 -5.26 5.95 -13.97
C THR A 161 -5.67 7.15 -13.10
N SER A 162 -6.94 7.27 -12.82
CA SER A 162 -7.48 8.31 -11.94
C SER A 162 -8.61 7.73 -11.09
N TRP A 163 -9.02 8.49 -10.07
CA TRP A 163 -10.16 8.15 -9.22
C TRP A 163 -11.51 8.44 -9.92
N GLU A 164 -11.49 9.21 -10.96
CA GLU A 164 -12.69 9.49 -11.77
C GLU A 164 -13.00 8.26 -12.63
N ARG A 165 -14.13 7.65 -12.37
CA ARG A 165 -14.65 6.49 -13.11
C ARG A 165 -15.99 6.85 -13.75
#